data_70d66c6c9f7e618323aebe2946bb0536
#
_entry.id   70d66c6c9f7e618323aebe2946bb0536
#
_cell.length_a   1.000
_cell.length_b   1.000
_cell.length_c   1.000
_cell.angle_alpha   90.00
_cell.angle_beta   90.00
_cell.angle_gamma   90.00
#
_symmetry.space_group_name_H-M   'P 1'
#
loop_
_entity.id
_entity.type
_entity.pdbx_description
1 polymer ?
#
loop_
_entity_poly.entity_id
_entity_poly.type
_entity_poly.pdbx_seq_one_letter_code
_entity_poly.pdbx_strand_id
1 'polypeptide(L)'
;MKFYFLLLLAANFTFLENGRGAGYPPSARESIEWCDIWISHANETNLPRVLLIGDSITRAYYPAVEKRLAGKACVGRLSSSAFISDPVLLEQIKMVLTQYKFDVIHFNNGMHGWQHTEKEYERAFPEYLKTIEKFAPNAKLIWANTTPLKVSPPLSPDNTIQATDERIAERNSIAAKFMQAHGIPVEDLNTPMQGHPEYNVDNVHFNDQGISIQADVVAADMEKLLQ
;
A
#
# COMPACT_ATOMS: atom_id res chain seq x y z
N MET A 1 19.62 -44.51 64.24
CA MET A 1 20.23 -43.73 63.13
C MET A 1 19.29 -43.75 61.95
N LYS A 2 18.58 -42.63 61.67
CA LYS A 2 17.70 -42.48 60.50
C LYS A 2 18.40 -41.60 59.51
N PHE A 3 18.72 -42.14 58.31
CA PHE A 3 19.28 -41.39 57.15
C PHE A 3 18.12 -40.79 56.42
N TYR A 4 18.11 -39.43 56.30
CA TYR A 4 17.24 -38.70 55.38
C TYR A 4 17.98 -38.53 54.07
N PHE A 5 17.41 -39.09 52.99
CA PHE A 5 17.86 -38.86 51.62
C PHE A 5 17.22 -37.56 51.13
N LEU A 6 18.03 -36.57 50.90
CA LEU A 6 17.60 -35.30 50.26
C LEU A 6 17.62 -35.46 48.74
N LEU A 7 16.43 -35.58 48.12
CA LEU A 7 16.31 -35.53 46.66
C LEU A 7 16.42 -34.07 46.20
N LEU A 8 17.54 -33.73 45.52
CA LEU A 8 17.68 -32.48 44.77
C LEU A 8 16.97 -32.64 43.44
N LEU A 9 15.79 -31.99 43.28
CA LEU A 9 15.15 -31.78 41.97
C LEU A 9 15.92 -30.68 41.25
N ALA A 10 16.72 -31.06 40.25
CA ALA A 10 17.25 -30.12 39.27
C ALA A 10 16.14 -29.71 38.32
N ALA A 11 15.59 -28.53 38.49
CA ALA A 11 14.69 -27.93 37.52
C ALA A 11 15.50 -27.52 36.30
N ASN A 12 15.41 -28.29 35.23
CA ASN A 12 15.89 -27.88 33.92
C ASN A 12 15.00 -26.75 33.41
N PHE A 13 15.43 -25.51 33.57
CA PHE A 13 14.90 -24.39 32.84
C PHE A 13 15.41 -24.49 31.40
N THR A 14 14.65 -25.13 30.53
CA THR A 14 14.78 -24.95 29.11
C THR A 14 14.34 -23.51 28.82
N PHE A 15 15.29 -22.62 28.57
CA PHE A 15 15.00 -21.37 27.91
C PHE A 15 14.43 -21.72 26.53
N LEU A 16 13.11 -21.62 26.42
CA LEU A 16 12.49 -21.46 25.11
C LEU A 16 13.06 -20.18 24.53
N GLU A 17 13.95 -20.31 23.55
CA GLU A 17 14.27 -19.23 22.64
C GLU A 17 12.98 -18.85 21.92
N ASN A 18 12.21 -17.97 22.57
CA ASN A 18 11.02 -17.40 21.98
C ASN A 18 11.43 -16.54 20.81
N GLY A 19 11.16 -17.06 19.61
CA GLY A 19 10.69 -16.29 18.49
C GLY A 19 11.47 -15.03 18.19
N ARG A 20 12.64 -15.16 17.57
CA ARG A 20 12.96 -14.20 16.54
C ARG A 20 11.78 -14.27 15.58
N GLY A 21 10.97 -13.21 15.55
CA GLY A 21 9.91 -13.07 14.56
C GLY A 21 10.50 -13.50 13.21
N ALA A 22 9.79 -14.30 12.44
CA ALA A 22 10.26 -14.78 11.15
C ALA A 22 10.69 -13.57 10.33
N GLY A 23 11.98 -13.26 10.37
CA GLY A 23 12.55 -12.16 9.60
C GLY A 23 12.34 -12.51 8.15
N TYR A 24 11.71 -11.63 7.42
CA TYR A 24 11.59 -11.77 5.97
C TYR A 24 12.97 -11.92 5.37
N PRO A 25 13.13 -12.74 4.33
CA PRO A 25 14.44 -12.88 3.70
C PRO A 25 14.92 -11.48 3.27
N PRO A 26 16.17 -11.09 3.61
CA PRO A 26 16.70 -9.77 3.29
C PRO A 26 16.64 -9.40 1.80
N SER A 27 16.63 -10.42 0.92
CA SER A 27 16.51 -10.27 -0.54
C SER A 27 15.12 -9.86 -1.03
N ALA A 28 14.11 -9.90 -0.16
CA ALA A 28 12.74 -9.54 -0.53
C ALA A 28 12.41 -8.08 -0.27
N ARG A 29 13.33 -7.29 0.32
CA ARG A 29 13.12 -5.90 0.69
C ARG A 29 14.04 -4.95 -0.06
N GLU A 30 13.61 -3.71 -0.16
CA GLU A 30 14.44 -2.62 -0.67
C GLU A 30 15.50 -2.23 0.36
N SER A 31 16.50 -1.45 -0.07
CA SER A 31 17.56 -0.97 0.83
C SER A 31 17.06 -0.01 1.90
N ILE A 32 15.92 0.65 1.65
CA ILE A 32 15.23 1.55 2.57
C ILE A 32 13.76 1.18 2.58
N GLU A 33 13.28 0.76 3.74
CA GLU A 33 11.85 0.53 3.99
C GLU A 33 11.30 1.62 4.89
N TRP A 34 10.12 2.11 4.55
CA TRP A 34 9.46 3.19 5.29
C TRP A 34 7.94 3.01 5.32
N CYS A 35 7.32 3.62 6.33
CA CYS A 35 5.87 3.71 6.46
C CYS A 35 5.50 5.07 7.04
N ASP A 36 4.51 5.73 6.46
CA ASP A 36 3.99 7.03 6.88
C ASP A 36 2.47 6.96 6.98
N ILE A 37 1.96 7.06 8.20
CA ILE A 37 0.53 7.02 8.52
C ILE A 37 0.13 8.39 9.04
N TRP A 38 -0.87 8.97 8.41
CA TRP A 38 -1.41 10.26 8.80
C TRP A 38 -2.93 10.25 8.74
N ILE A 39 -3.58 10.42 9.88
CA ILE A 39 -5.03 10.45 9.98
C ILE A 39 -5.43 11.84 10.48
N SER A 40 -5.75 12.71 9.54
CA SER A 40 -6.22 14.05 9.89
C SER A 40 -7.64 14.00 10.43
N HIS A 41 -8.01 14.99 11.21
CA HIS A 41 -9.36 15.08 11.79
C HIS A 41 -9.81 13.77 12.47
N ALA A 42 -8.87 13.10 13.17
CA ALA A 42 -9.09 11.80 13.78
C ALA A 42 -10.24 11.78 14.81
N ASN A 43 -10.51 12.93 15.42
CA ASN A 43 -11.60 13.15 16.37
C ASN A 43 -12.91 13.68 15.72
N GLU A 44 -12.93 13.93 14.41
CA GLU A 44 -14.12 14.40 13.70
C GLU A 44 -15.08 13.23 13.43
N THR A 45 -16.36 13.42 13.68
CA THR A 45 -17.38 12.37 13.53
C THR A 45 -18.54 12.76 12.59
N ASN A 46 -18.54 14.00 12.09
CA ASN A 46 -19.65 14.54 11.30
C ASN A 46 -19.46 14.35 9.79
N LEU A 47 -18.25 13.97 9.36
CA LEU A 47 -17.92 13.75 7.95
C LEU A 47 -17.53 12.30 7.70
N PRO A 48 -17.80 11.77 6.50
CA PRO A 48 -17.29 10.47 6.10
C PRO A 48 -15.74 10.48 6.04
N ARG A 49 -15.15 9.29 6.11
CA ARG A 49 -13.70 9.13 6.08
C ARG A 49 -13.24 8.42 4.83
N VAL A 50 -12.20 8.96 4.22
CA VAL A 50 -11.48 8.36 3.09
C VAL A 50 -10.07 7.96 3.55
N LEU A 51 -9.63 6.76 3.20
CA LEU A 51 -8.24 6.33 3.37
C LEU A 51 -7.57 6.20 2.00
N LEU A 52 -6.42 6.84 1.85
CA LEU A 52 -5.55 6.67 0.69
C LEU A 52 -4.40 5.73 1.09
N ILE A 53 -4.35 4.52 0.52
CA ILE A 53 -3.28 3.55 0.71
C ILE A 53 -2.41 3.55 -0.55
N GLY A 54 -1.09 3.67 -0.39
CA GLY A 54 -0.15 3.61 -1.51
C GLY A 54 1.30 3.84 -1.07
N ASP A 55 2.03 4.54 -1.90
CA ASP A 55 3.47 4.80 -1.72
C ASP A 55 3.80 6.31 -1.65
N SER A 56 5.00 6.69 -2.08
CA SER A 56 5.45 8.09 -2.11
C SER A 56 4.64 8.97 -3.05
N ILE A 57 4.06 8.41 -4.12
CA ILE A 57 3.19 9.14 -5.06
C ILE A 57 1.88 9.49 -4.35
N THR A 58 1.27 8.52 -3.67
CA THR A 58 0.09 8.76 -2.83
C THR A 58 0.38 9.79 -1.74
N ARG A 59 1.54 9.69 -1.08
CA ARG A 59 1.96 10.68 -0.08
C ARG A 59 2.07 12.07 -0.68
N ALA A 60 2.53 12.19 -1.93
CA ALA A 60 2.72 13.48 -2.59
C ALA A 60 1.39 14.16 -2.94
N TYR A 61 0.40 13.43 -3.50
CA TYR A 61 -0.88 14.05 -3.85
C TYR A 61 -1.86 14.17 -2.67
N TYR A 62 -1.64 13.44 -1.57
CA TYR A 62 -2.52 13.45 -0.41
C TYR A 62 -2.92 14.86 0.08
N PRO A 63 -2.00 15.84 0.29
CA PRO A 63 -2.41 17.16 0.78
C PRO A 63 -3.34 17.91 -0.18
N ALA A 64 -3.15 17.69 -1.48
CA ALA A 64 -3.98 18.30 -2.50
C ALA A 64 -5.37 17.65 -2.58
N VAL A 65 -5.48 16.33 -2.38
CA VAL A 65 -6.75 15.62 -2.26
C VAL A 65 -7.50 16.06 -1.00
N GLU A 66 -6.82 16.09 0.16
CA GLU A 66 -7.40 16.55 1.42
C GLU A 66 -8.00 17.95 1.29
N LYS A 67 -7.28 18.87 0.63
CA LYS A 67 -7.76 20.23 0.37
C LYS A 67 -9.04 20.25 -0.50
N ARG A 68 -9.12 19.39 -1.52
CA ARG A 68 -10.28 19.31 -2.44
C ARG A 68 -11.52 18.72 -1.77
N LEU A 69 -11.30 17.82 -0.83
CA LEU A 69 -12.37 17.17 -0.05
C LEU A 69 -12.69 17.90 1.27
N ALA A 70 -12.08 19.08 1.51
CA ALA A 70 -12.33 19.85 2.71
C ALA A 70 -13.85 20.17 2.88
N GLY A 71 -14.38 19.86 4.07
CA GLY A 71 -15.81 20.01 4.38
C GLY A 71 -16.71 18.91 3.78
N LYS A 72 -16.16 17.98 2.99
CA LYS A 72 -16.89 16.85 2.39
C LYS A 72 -16.48 15.52 3.02
N ALA A 73 -15.21 15.33 3.33
CA ALA A 73 -14.66 14.14 3.97
C ALA A 73 -13.40 14.43 4.80
N CYS A 74 -13.15 13.59 5.79
CA CYS A 74 -11.86 13.52 6.47
C CYS A 74 -10.96 12.54 5.72
N VAL A 75 -9.79 12.98 5.28
CA VAL A 75 -8.87 12.16 4.48
C VAL A 75 -7.70 11.69 5.32
N GLY A 76 -7.50 10.37 5.41
CA GLY A 76 -6.30 9.77 5.97
C GLY A 76 -5.43 9.16 4.88
N ARG A 77 -4.16 8.90 5.21
CA ARG A 77 -3.25 8.13 4.35
C ARG A 77 -2.49 7.08 5.13
N LEU A 78 -2.18 6.00 4.44
CA LEU A 78 -1.16 5.02 4.77
C LEU A 78 -0.25 4.87 3.54
N SER A 79 0.96 5.39 3.61
CA SER A 79 1.95 5.29 2.54
C SER A 79 3.12 4.42 2.99
N SER A 80 3.53 3.47 2.16
CA SER A 80 4.57 2.50 2.50
C SER A 80 5.37 2.09 1.27
N SER A 81 6.66 1.79 1.47
CA SER A 81 7.51 1.14 0.44
C SER A 81 7.31 -0.36 0.37
N ALA A 82 6.55 -0.94 1.29
CA ALA A 82 6.40 -2.38 1.36
C ALA A 82 5.65 -2.94 0.13
N PHE A 83 6.20 -4.00 -0.46
CA PHE A 83 5.59 -4.70 -1.58
C PHE A 83 4.26 -5.36 -1.18
N ILE A 84 3.36 -5.52 -2.14
CA ILE A 84 1.99 -6.03 -1.92
C ILE A 84 1.93 -7.36 -1.15
N SER A 85 2.95 -8.23 -1.28
CA SER A 85 3.02 -9.51 -0.54
C SER A 85 3.77 -9.41 0.78
N ASP A 86 4.34 -8.24 1.13
CA ASP A 86 5.05 -8.11 2.40
C ASP A 86 4.03 -8.13 3.56
N PRO A 87 4.13 -9.09 4.46
CA PRO A 87 3.22 -9.14 5.62
C PRO A 87 3.26 -7.90 6.51
N VAL A 88 4.35 -7.10 6.47
CA VAL A 88 4.40 -5.82 7.17
C VAL A 88 3.36 -4.85 6.62
N LEU A 89 3.14 -4.82 5.30
CA LEU A 89 2.08 -4.00 4.70
C LEU A 89 0.70 -4.43 5.21
N LEU A 90 0.44 -5.73 5.29
CA LEU A 90 -0.84 -6.25 5.77
C LEU A 90 -1.07 -5.90 7.25
N GLU A 91 -0.03 -5.95 8.09
CA GLU A 91 -0.13 -5.53 9.49
C GLU A 91 -0.31 -4.00 9.63
N GLN A 92 0.32 -3.19 8.78
CA GLN A 92 0.11 -1.73 8.74
C GLN A 92 -1.34 -1.40 8.39
N ILE A 93 -1.90 -2.04 7.35
CA ILE A 93 -3.30 -1.90 6.94
C ILE A 93 -4.24 -2.32 8.07
N LYS A 94 -4.04 -3.50 8.63
CA LYS A 94 -4.82 -4.01 9.76
C LYS A 94 -4.80 -3.05 10.95
N MET A 95 -3.63 -2.51 11.30
CA MET A 95 -3.48 -1.57 12.41
C MET A 95 -4.36 -0.33 12.18
N VAL A 96 -4.31 0.29 11.00
CA VAL A 96 -5.08 1.49 10.69
C VAL A 96 -6.58 1.18 10.66
N LEU A 97 -7.00 0.11 9.96
CA LEU A 97 -8.40 -0.25 9.78
C LEU A 97 -9.06 -0.77 11.08
N THR A 98 -8.26 -1.24 12.04
CA THR A 98 -8.77 -1.62 13.36
C THR A 98 -9.06 -0.40 14.25
N GLN A 99 -8.28 0.67 14.08
CA GLN A 99 -8.41 1.87 14.92
C GLN A 99 -9.43 2.87 14.37
N TYR A 100 -9.58 2.93 13.05
CA TYR A 100 -10.43 3.91 12.37
C TYR A 100 -11.36 3.23 11.36
N LYS A 101 -12.61 3.73 11.29
CA LYS A 101 -13.56 3.33 10.24
C LYS A 101 -13.42 4.26 9.05
N PHE A 102 -13.47 3.69 7.86
CA PHE A 102 -13.44 4.43 6.61
C PHE A 102 -14.65 4.06 5.75
N ASP A 103 -15.23 5.04 5.08
CA ASP A 103 -16.36 4.87 4.16
C ASP A 103 -15.87 4.53 2.76
N VAL A 104 -14.69 5.06 2.38
CA VAL A 104 -14.04 4.79 1.10
C VAL A 104 -12.56 4.49 1.34
N ILE A 105 -12.04 3.48 0.66
CA ILE A 105 -10.61 3.15 0.61
C ILE A 105 -10.15 3.19 -0.84
N HIS A 106 -9.31 4.15 -1.14
CA HIS A 106 -8.54 4.24 -2.37
C HIS A 106 -7.18 3.59 -2.14
N PHE A 107 -6.77 2.65 -3.00
CA PHE A 107 -5.56 1.88 -2.74
C PHE A 107 -4.78 1.56 -4.01
N ASN A 108 -3.46 1.54 -3.87
CA ASN A 108 -2.48 1.18 -4.89
C ASN A 108 -1.32 0.41 -4.24
N ASN A 109 -0.68 -0.42 -5.00
CA ASN A 109 0.66 -0.96 -4.76
C ASN A 109 1.24 -1.45 -6.08
N GLY A 110 2.23 -0.76 -6.64
CA GLY A 110 2.76 -1.13 -7.96
C GLY A 110 4.14 -0.56 -8.28
N MET A 111 4.59 0.46 -7.53
CA MET A 111 5.88 1.13 -7.80
C MET A 111 7.04 0.54 -6.97
N HIS A 112 6.78 -0.33 -6.03
CA HIS A 112 7.79 -0.97 -5.18
C HIS A 112 7.90 -2.48 -5.42
N GLY A 113 8.95 -3.12 -4.83
CA GLY A 113 9.16 -4.56 -4.90
C GLY A 113 9.60 -5.04 -6.28
N TRP A 114 10.52 -4.33 -6.93
CA TRP A 114 11.03 -4.69 -8.25
C TRP A 114 11.90 -5.95 -8.26
N GLN A 115 12.29 -6.45 -7.08
CA GLN A 115 12.93 -7.74 -6.87
C GLN A 115 11.98 -8.93 -7.09
N HIS A 116 10.65 -8.68 -7.10
CA HIS A 116 9.63 -9.67 -7.32
C HIS A 116 9.17 -9.68 -8.78
N THR A 117 8.79 -10.87 -9.25
CA THR A 117 8.19 -11.06 -10.56
C THR A 117 6.73 -10.59 -10.58
N GLU A 118 6.19 -10.29 -11.75
CA GLU A 118 4.78 -9.94 -11.94
C GLU A 118 3.84 -11.09 -11.56
N LYS A 119 4.32 -12.35 -11.66
CA LYS A 119 3.57 -13.54 -11.17
C LYS A 119 3.49 -13.59 -9.64
N GLU A 120 4.51 -13.14 -8.92
CA GLU A 120 4.47 -13.00 -7.47
C GLU A 120 3.55 -11.84 -7.07
N TYR A 121 3.59 -10.75 -7.83
CA TYR A 121 2.67 -9.64 -7.68
C TYR A 121 1.20 -10.08 -7.83
N GLU A 122 0.88 -10.83 -8.90
CA GLU A 122 -0.45 -11.38 -9.13
C GLU A 122 -0.94 -12.25 -7.96
N ARG A 123 -0.08 -13.12 -7.45
CA ARG A 123 -0.41 -14.05 -6.36
C ARG A 123 -0.71 -13.35 -5.02
N ALA A 124 -0.25 -12.13 -4.86
CA ALA A 124 -0.40 -11.39 -3.60
C ALA A 124 -1.79 -10.73 -3.45
N PHE A 125 -2.49 -10.45 -4.53
CA PHE A 125 -3.78 -9.74 -4.51
C PHE A 125 -4.85 -10.37 -3.63
N PRO A 126 -5.06 -11.69 -3.63
CA PRO A 126 -6.12 -12.28 -2.80
C PRO A 126 -5.96 -11.99 -1.30
N GLU A 127 -4.75 -12.09 -0.75
CA GLU A 127 -4.53 -11.85 0.67
C GLU A 127 -4.54 -10.34 1.00
N TYR A 128 -4.07 -9.51 0.06
CA TYR A 128 -4.11 -8.05 0.18
C TYR A 128 -5.56 -7.55 0.24
N LEU A 129 -6.40 -7.96 -0.72
CA LEU A 129 -7.82 -7.58 -0.74
C LEU A 129 -8.57 -8.14 0.47
N LYS A 130 -8.38 -9.42 0.77
CA LYS A 130 -8.99 -10.06 1.94
C LYS A 130 -8.67 -9.35 3.25
N THR A 131 -7.45 -8.81 3.37
CA THR A 131 -7.06 -8.04 4.56
C THR A 131 -7.87 -6.75 4.64
N ILE A 132 -8.01 -6.01 3.55
CA ILE A 132 -8.81 -4.77 3.51
C ILE A 132 -10.28 -5.08 3.83
N GLU A 133 -10.89 -6.03 3.15
CA GLU A 133 -12.29 -6.42 3.34
C GLU A 133 -12.59 -6.92 4.76
N LYS A 134 -11.67 -7.66 5.34
CA LYS A 134 -11.81 -8.18 6.72
C LYS A 134 -11.90 -7.08 7.76
N PHE A 135 -11.09 -6.03 7.63
CA PHE A 135 -11.02 -4.96 8.63
C PHE A 135 -11.82 -3.71 8.27
N ALA A 136 -12.27 -3.60 7.01
CA ALA A 136 -13.16 -2.54 6.54
C ALA A 136 -14.30 -3.10 5.66
N PRO A 137 -15.15 -4.01 6.18
CA PRO A 137 -16.12 -4.76 5.37
C PRO A 137 -17.22 -3.89 4.73
N ASN A 138 -17.41 -2.67 5.19
CA ASN A 138 -18.43 -1.75 4.68
C ASN A 138 -17.86 -0.60 3.86
N ALA A 139 -16.52 -0.53 3.68
CA ALA A 139 -15.91 0.51 2.90
C ALA A 139 -16.13 0.27 1.40
N LYS A 140 -16.46 1.33 0.65
CA LYS A 140 -16.38 1.29 -0.81
C LYS A 140 -14.91 1.30 -1.21
N LEU A 141 -14.53 0.46 -2.17
CA LEU A 141 -13.14 0.27 -2.59
C LEU A 141 -12.93 0.82 -4.00
N ILE A 142 -11.75 1.39 -4.25
CA ILE A 142 -11.30 1.78 -5.58
C ILE A 142 -9.79 1.58 -5.69
N TRP A 143 -9.36 0.87 -6.74
CA TRP A 143 -7.95 0.68 -7.05
C TRP A 143 -7.43 1.79 -7.96
N ALA A 144 -6.24 2.32 -7.71
CA ALA A 144 -5.59 3.26 -8.60
C ALA A 144 -4.46 2.57 -9.40
N ASN A 145 -4.42 2.83 -10.70
CA ASN A 145 -3.31 2.40 -11.54
C ASN A 145 -1.99 3.05 -11.12
N THR A 146 -0.90 2.30 -11.24
CA THR A 146 0.47 2.82 -11.06
C THR A 146 0.83 3.74 -12.21
N THR A 147 1.39 4.89 -11.90
CA THR A 147 1.81 5.93 -12.85
C THR A 147 3.02 5.50 -13.68
N PRO A 148 3.24 6.09 -14.88
CA PRO A 148 4.42 5.78 -15.70
C PRO A 148 5.69 6.39 -15.13
N LEU A 149 6.84 5.94 -15.63
CA LEU A 149 8.14 6.55 -15.38
C LEU A 149 8.35 7.77 -16.32
N LYS A 150 9.21 8.70 -15.89
CA LYS A 150 9.69 9.78 -16.77
C LYS A 150 10.48 9.23 -17.95
N VAL A 151 11.35 8.27 -17.67
CA VAL A 151 12.16 7.56 -18.64
C VAL A 151 12.15 6.09 -18.27
N SER A 152 11.65 5.25 -19.16
CA SER A 152 11.68 3.82 -18.99
C SER A 152 13.07 3.30 -19.38
N PRO A 153 13.83 2.70 -18.44
CA PRO A 153 15.10 2.07 -18.79
C PRO A 153 14.85 0.80 -19.62
N PRO A 154 15.83 0.33 -20.39
CA PRO A 154 15.72 -0.97 -21.06
C PRO A 154 15.56 -2.08 -20.03
N LEU A 155 14.82 -3.12 -20.40
CA LEU A 155 14.65 -4.29 -19.55
C LEU A 155 16.00 -4.91 -19.17
N SER A 156 16.17 -5.25 -17.89
CA SER A 156 17.31 -6.04 -17.45
C SER A 156 17.15 -7.50 -17.90
N PRO A 157 18.27 -8.28 -18.01
CA PRO A 157 18.20 -9.65 -18.50
C PRO A 157 17.27 -10.58 -17.69
N ASP A 158 17.16 -10.36 -16.39
CA ASP A 158 16.28 -11.12 -15.49
C ASP A 158 14.91 -10.46 -15.27
N ASN A 159 14.72 -9.25 -15.76
CA ASN A 159 13.47 -8.46 -15.68
C ASN A 159 12.86 -8.34 -14.26
N THR A 160 13.64 -8.55 -13.21
CA THR A 160 13.14 -8.58 -11.82
C THR A 160 13.71 -7.49 -10.91
N ILE A 161 14.72 -6.73 -11.35
CA ILE A 161 15.50 -5.83 -10.50
C ILE A 161 15.27 -4.34 -10.78
N GLN A 162 14.43 -4.00 -11.74
CA GLN A 162 14.20 -2.60 -12.08
C GLN A 162 12.77 -2.30 -12.51
N ALA A 163 12.34 -1.06 -12.28
CA ALA A 163 11.12 -0.52 -12.85
C ALA A 163 11.30 -0.23 -14.34
N THR A 164 10.34 -0.65 -15.16
CA THR A 164 10.17 -0.23 -16.55
C THR A 164 8.70 0.00 -16.83
N ASP A 165 8.37 0.77 -17.88
CA ASP A 165 6.97 1.01 -18.25
C ASP A 165 6.27 -0.27 -18.70
N GLU A 166 6.99 -1.22 -19.30
CA GLU A 166 6.44 -2.53 -19.65
C GLU A 166 6.00 -3.31 -18.40
N ARG A 167 6.83 -3.31 -17.35
CA ARG A 167 6.47 -3.96 -16.09
C ARG A 167 5.32 -3.22 -15.37
N ILE A 168 5.31 -1.89 -15.42
CA ILE A 168 4.19 -1.09 -14.90
C ILE A 168 2.91 -1.43 -15.63
N ALA A 169 2.95 -1.49 -16.97
CA ALA A 169 1.78 -1.85 -17.78
C ALA A 169 1.29 -3.27 -17.47
N GLU A 170 2.19 -4.24 -17.29
CA GLU A 170 1.84 -5.60 -16.88
C GLU A 170 1.21 -5.63 -15.49
N ARG A 171 1.80 -4.95 -14.48
CA ARG A 171 1.22 -4.82 -13.13
C ARG A 171 -0.15 -4.16 -13.16
N ASN A 172 -0.32 -3.08 -13.91
CA ASN A 172 -1.62 -2.41 -14.07
C ASN A 172 -2.65 -3.35 -14.72
N SER A 173 -2.25 -4.15 -15.73
CA SER A 173 -3.12 -5.15 -16.37
C SER A 173 -3.54 -6.25 -15.40
N ILE A 174 -2.60 -6.78 -14.60
CA ILE A 174 -2.86 -7.79 -13.57
C ILE A 174 -3.85 -7.23 -12.54
N ALA A 175 -3.57 -6.05 -12.01
CA ALA A 175 -4.43 -5.39 -11.03
C ALA A 175 -5.84 -5.15 -11.59
N ALA A 176 -5.96 -4.59 -12.79
CA ALA A 176 -7.24 -4.29 -13.41
C ALA A 176 -8.09 -5.56 -13.60
N LYS A 177 -7.50 -6.66 -14.07
CA LYS A 177 -8.21 -7.96 -14.20
C LYS A 177 -8.70 -8.48 -12.86
N PHE A 178 -7.86 -8.42 -11.84
CA PHE A 178 -8.21 -8.87 -10.50
C PHE A 178 -9.34 -8.01 -9.91
N MET A 179 -9.23 -6.69 -9.96
CA MET A 179 -10.24 -5.76 -9.44
C MET A 179 -11.57 -5.90 -10.18
N GLN A 180 -11.56 -6.03 -11.51
CA GLN A 180 -12.76 -6.26 -12.30
C GLN A 180 -13.47 -7.56 -11.88
N ALA A 181 -12.74 -8.64 -11.63
CA ALA A 181 -13.31 -9.91 -11.17
C ALA A 181 -13.98 -9.79 -9.77
N HIS A 182 -13.59 -8.80 -8.97
CA HIS A 182 -14.15 -8.52 -7.64
C HIS A 182 -15.14 -7.34 -7.62
N GLY A 183 -15.48 -6.77 -8.78
CA GLY A 183 -16.41 -5.64 -8.88
C GLY A 183 -15.87 -4.32 -8.31
N ILE A 184 -14.54 -4.20 -8.18
CA ILE A 184 -13.87 -3.01 -7.67
C ILE A 184 -13.51 -2.10 -8.86
N PRO A 185 -13.95 -0.83 -8.88
CA PRO A 185 -13.57 0.11 -9.92
C PRO A 185 -12.07 0.39 -9.91
N VAL A 186 -11.54 0.69 -11.10
CA VAL A 186 -10.14 1.06 -11.32
C VAL A 186 -10.07 2.52 -11.76
N GLU A 187 -9.36 3.32 -10.99
CA GLU A 187 -9.03 4.71 -11.30
C GLU A 187 -7.77 4.77 -12.16
N ASP A 188 -7.81 5.54 -13.21
CA ASP A 188 -6.67 5.69 -14.12
C ASP A 188 -5.81 6.90 -13.74
N LEU A 189 -4.76 6.66 -12.97
CA LEU A 189 -3.70 7.64 -12.69
C LEU A 189 -2.51 7.53 -13.67
N ASN A 190 -2.52 6.55 -14.57
CA ASN A 190 -1.43 6.32 -15.51
C ASN A 190 -1.56 7.20 -16.76
N THR A 191 -2.68 7.11 -17.47
CA THR A 191 -2.90 7.81 -18.74
C THR A 191 -2.69 9.33 -18.64
N PRO A 192 -3.18 10.05 -17.62
CA PRO A 192 -2.97 11.49 -17.52
C PRO A 192 -1.50 11.92 -17.37
N MET A 193 -0.62 10.98 -16.98
CA MET A 193 0.81 11.24 -16.81
C MET A 193 1.64 10.80 -18.01
N GLN A 194 1.10 9.95 -18.89
CA GLN A 194 1.82 9.47 -20.07
C GLN A 194 2.16 10.58 -21.05
N GLY A 195 3.40 10.57 -21.56
CA GLY A 195 3.86 11.54 -22.54
C GLY A 195 4.13 12.95 -21.99
N HIS A 196 4.10 13.12 -20.67
CA HIS A 196 4.28 14.38 -19.97
C HIS A 196 5.52 14.37 -19.03
N PRO A 197 6.74 14.18 -19.59
CA PRO A 197 7.95 14.14 -18.74
C PRO A 197 8.21 15.46 -17.99
N GLU A 198 7.60 16.56 -18.43
CA GLU A 198 7.65 17.85 -17.74
C GLU A 198 6.90 17.87 -16.41
N TYR A 199 6.02 16.92 -16.15
CA TYR A 199 5.35 16.77 -14.86
C TYR A 199 6.20 16.09 -13.80
N ASN A 200 7.36 15.53 -14.15
CA ASN A 200 8.21 14.81 -13.22
C ASN A 200 9.35 15.67 -12.65
N VAL A 201 9.67 15.46 -11.36
CA VAL A 201 10.86 16.02 -10.69
C VAL A 201 12.07 15.09 -10.78
N ASP A 202 11.81 13.77 -10.79
CA ASP A 202 12.80 12.70 -10.99
C ASP A 202 12.22 11.61 -11.91
N ASN A 203 12.73 10.40 -11.86
CA ASN A 203 12.22 9.32 -12.72
C ASN A 203 10.84 8.78 -12.33
N VAL A 204 10.42 9.00 -11.08
CA VAL A 204 9.20 8.39 -10.49
C VAL A 204 8.21 9.44 -10.00
N HIS A 205 8.72 10.52 -9.37
CA HIS A 205 7.89 11.49 -8.66
C HIS A 205 7.52 12.68 -9.54
N PHE A 206 6.41 13.33 -9.16
CA PHE A 206 5.79 14.41 -9.93
C PHE A 206 5.98 15.77 -9.25
N ASN A 207 6.01 16.82 -10.05
CA ASN A 207 5.98 18.20 -9.60
C ASN A 207 4.54 18.64 -9.24
N ASP A 208 4.39 19.89 -8.78
CA ASP A 208 3.10 20.42 -8.33
C ASP A 208 1.99 20.30 -9.40
N GLN A 209 2.34 20.40 -10.69
CA GLN A 209 1.38 20.26 -11.78
C GLN A 209 0.90 18.82 -11.92
N GLY A 210 1.81 17.84 -11.97
CA GLY A 210 1.46 16.42 -12.01
C GLY A 210 0.70 15.99 -10.75
N ILE A 211 1.14 16.44 -9.57
CA ILE A 211 0.44 16.22 -8.30
C ILE A 211 -0.99 16.78 -8.34
N SER A 212 -1.17 17.99 -8.89
CA SER A 212 -2.50 18.60 -8.98
C SER A 212 -3.44 17.79 -9.86
N ILE A 213 -2.96 17.32 -11.03
CA ILE A 213 -3.77 16.50 -11.96
C ILE A 213 -4.19 15.18 -11.27
N GLN A 214 -3.25 14.49 -10.61
CA GLN A 214 -3.56 13.27 -9.87
C GLN A 214 -4.60 13.53 -8.78
N ALA A 215 -4.42 14.60 -8.02
CA ALA A 215 -5.35 14.96 -6.96
C ALA A 215 -6.75 15.35 -7.47
N ASP A 216 -6.87 15.93 -8.67
CA ASP A 216 -8.17 16.21 -9.29
C ASP A 216 -8.90 14.91 -9.63
N VAL A 217 -8.21 13.92 -10.19
CA VAL A 217 -8.78 12.60 -10.51
C VAL A 217 -9.23 11.89 -9.23
N VAL A 218 -8.33 11.76 -8.25
CA VAL A 218 -8.63 11.08 -6.99
C VAL A 218 -9.79 11.74 -6.26
N ALA A 219 -9.78 13.06 -6.10
CA ALA A 219 -10.85 13.75 -5.38
C ALA A 219 -12.21 13.59 -6.08
N ALA A 220 -12.24 13.65 -7.42
CA ALA A 220 -13.48 13.48 -8.18
C ALA A 220 -14.07 12.07 -8.01
N ASP A 221 -13.25 11.03 -7.99
CA ASP A 221 -13.72 9.66 -7.80
C ASP A 221 -14.11 9.39 -6.34
N MET A 222 -13.41 9.99 -5.36
CA MET A 222 -13.86 9.94 -3.96
C MET A 222 -15.23 10.60 -3.79
N GLU A 223 -15.47 11.77 -4.38
CA GLU A 223 -16.77 12.46 -4.30
C GLU A 223 -17.90 11.61 -4.87
N LYS A 224 -17.69 10.89 -5.98
CA LYS A 224 -18.68 9.97 -6.55
C LYS A 224 -18.99 8.80 -5.62
N LEU A 225 -17.96 8.25 -4.97
CA LEU A 225 -18.13 7.12 -4.06
C LEU A 225 -18.78 7.52 -2.72
N LEU A 226 -18.67 8.77 -2.31
CA LEU A 226 -19.27 9.29 -1.09
C LEU A 226 -20.77 9.61 -1.23
N GLN A 227 -21.29 9.64 -2.45
CA GLN A 227 -22.73 9.77 -2.75
C GLN A 227 -23.44 8.43 -2.57
#